data_7551a56b3ed0881e432ca8b46da8c0d3
#
_entry.id   7551a56b3ed0881e432ca8b46da8c0d3
#
_cell.length_a   1.000
_cell.length_b   1.000
_cell.length_c   1.000
_cell.angle_alpha   90.00
_cell.angle_beta   90.00
_cell.angle_gamma   90.00
#
_symmetry.space_group_name_H-M   'P 1'
#
loop_
_entity.id
_entity.type
_entity.pdbx_description
1 polymer ?
#
loop_
_entity_poly.entity_id
_entity_poly.type
_entity_poly.pdbx_seq_one_letter_code
_entity_poly.pdbx_strand_id
1 'polypeptide(L)'
;MKSVLSIPLILILLFSCSSRSPISNRYISKKKNIEHLKKLGNLNWEKRVDANSAKLSKHFLSKAVELDSGDPETMALFSRSCYFNGRFISYDNPGFADSLFIEGFTASWSFITSLKEFQVGYQSIQGDSIAKNIAGIEGLPEEILPVAYWWAENFTSYLLTKPVLKRLESREIIETVLHRILSINPEYNFHGANRIFGSFYAKLPGVNLDQSKNNFDKSILGEPNFMTSYTARAQYFYTKNGDKVSFVNDLEFVLNAEPTKIPEASPENLFEQELARILLSKKESLFE
;
A
#
# COMPACT_ATOMS: atom_id res chain seq x y z
N MET A 1 -84.58 46.06 0.80
CA MET A 1 -83.40 45.73 0.04
C MET A 1 -82.34 45.43 1.09
N LYS A 2 -82.00 44.17 1.30
CA LYS A 2 -80.97 43.69 2.20
C LYS A 2 -79.76 43.22 1.34
N SER A 3 -78.67 43.93 1.43
CA SER A 3 -77.37 43.52 0.76
C SER A 3 -76.71 42.41 1.60
N VAL A 4 -76.46 41.27 0.99
CA VAL A 4 -75.73 40.22 1.55
C VAL A 4 -74.24 40.40 1.20
N LEU A 5 -73.42 40.68 2.18
CA LEU A 5 -71.95 40.75 2.04
C LEU A 5 -71.36 39.33 2.07
N SER A 6 -70.90 38.85 0.93
CA SER A 6 -70.15 37.57 0.84
C SER A 6 -68.67 37.80 1.15
N ILE A 7 -68.19 37.20 2.23
CA ILE A 7 -66.76 37.17 2.63
C ILE A 7 -66.11 35.99 1.89
N PRO A 8 -65.07 36.18 1.10
CA PRO A 8 -64.31 35.07 0.54
C PRO A 8 -63.42 34.38 1.58
N LEU A 9 -63.64 33.11 1.78
CA LEU A 9 -62.79 32.25 2.64
C LEU A 9 -61.43 32.03 1.93
N ILE A 10 -60.40 32.71 2.36
CA ILE A 10 -59.03 32.49 1.87
C ILE A 10 -58.46 31.26 2.58
N LEU A 11 -58.36 30.17 1.83
CA LEU A 11 -57.74 28.92 2.26
C LEU A 11 -56.18 29.08 2.22
N ILE A 12 -55.55 29.37 3.36
CA ILE A 12 -54.09 29.42 3.47
C ILE A 12 -53.57 28.00 3.52
N LEU A 13 -53.09 27.47 2.41
CA LEU A 13 -52.31 26.24 2.33
C LEU A 13 -50.92 26.51 2.96
N LEU A 14 -50.75 26.08 4.20
CA LEU A 14 -49.45 26.02 4.83
C LEU A 14 -48.64 24.91 4.19
N PHE A 15 -47.84 25.23 3.19
CA PHE A 15 -46.76 24.37 2.73
C PHE A 15 -45.69 24.31 3.87
N SER A 16 -45.75 23.26 4.68
CA SER A 16 -44.66 22.95 5.57
C SER A 16 -43.48 22.47 4.73
N CYS A 17 -42.65 23.39 4.27
CA CYS A 17 -41.32 23.07 3.81
C CYS A 17 -40.52 22.55 5.03
N SER A 18 -40.44 21.25 5.19
CA SER A 18 -39.47 20.65 6.07
C SER A 18 -38.08 20.97 5.52
N SER A 19 -37.55 22.12 5.91
CA SER A 19 -36.15 22.48 5.61
C SER A 19 -35.27 21.57 6.42
N ARG A 20 -34.74 20.52 5.77
CA ARG A 20 -33.62 19.75 6.31
C ARG A 20 -32.50 20.75 6.62
N SER A 21 -31.91 20.67 7.83
CA SER A 21 -30.89 21.63 8.23
C SER A 21 -29.77 21.66 7.18
N PRO A 22 -29.19 22.83 6.84
CA PRO A 22 -28.07 22.94 5.89
C PRO A 22 -26.90 22.00 6.20
N ILE A 23 -26.68 21.72 7.49
CA ILE A 23 -25.63 20.79 8.00
C ILE A 23 -25.91 19.35 7.57
N SER A 24 -27.16 18.86 7.67
CA SER A 24 -27.51 17.50 7.27
C SER A 24 -27.34 17.28 5.78
N ASN A 25 -27.72 18.26 4.95
CA ASN A 25 -27.56 18.17 3.51
C ASN A 25 -26.08 18.19 3.07
N ARG A 26 -25.24 18.96 3.76
CA ARG A 26 -23.79 19.01 3.51
C ARG A 26 -23.11 17.69 3.89
N TYR A 27 -23.50 17.06 4.99
CA TYR A 27 -23.00 15.76 5.42
C TYR A 27 -23.39 14.64 4.43
N ILE A 28 -24.64 14.60 4.00
CA ILE A 28 -25.14 13.62 3.01
C ILE A 28 -24.40 13.79 1.67
N SER A 29 -24.17 15.04 1.24
CA SER A 29 -23.41 15.33 0.01
C SER A 29 -21.95 14.87 0.13
N LYS A 30 -21.29 15.13 1.27
CA LYS A 30 -19.91 14.67 1.52
C LYS A 30 -19.81 13.14 1.47
N LYS A 31 -20.71 12.43 2.17
CA LYS A 31 -20.72 10.96 2.18
C LYS A 31 -20.89 10.38 0.77
N LYS A 32 -21.84 10.91 -0.01
CA LYS A 32 -22.05 10.47 -1.40
C LYS A 32 -20.83 10.71 -2.27
N ASN A 33 -20.12 11.81 -2.06
CA ASN A 33 -18.92 12.13 -2.80
C ASN A 33 -17.78 11.15 -2.46
N ILE A 34 -17.59 10.82 -1.18
CA ILE A 34 -16.62 9.82 -0.74
C ILE A 34 -16.90 8.46 -1.40
N GLU A 35 -18.14 7.97 -1.30
CA GLU A 35 -18.53 6.69 -1.92
C GLU A 35 -18.32 6.69 -3.45
N HIS A 36 -18.59 7.80 -4.11
CA HIS A 36 -18.34 7.95 -5.55
C HIS A 36 -16.83 7.87 -5.87
N LEU A 37 -15.99 8.56 -5.11
CA LEU A 37 -14.53 8.52 -5.27
C LEU A 37 -13.95 7.12 -5.01
N LYS A 38 -14.39 6.44 -3.95
CA LYS A 38 -14.02 5.04 -3.67
C LYS A 38 -14.39 4.13 -4.84
N LYS A 39 -15.63 4.25 -5.36
CA LYS A 39 -16.08 3.48 -6.51
C LYS A 39 -15.21 3.71 -7.74
N LEU A 40 -14.89 4.96 -8.06
CA LEU A 40 -14.00 5.29 -9.19
C LEU A 40 -12.58 4.74 -8.97
N GLY A 41 -12.06 4.84 -7.74
CA GLY A 41 -10.77 4.28 -7.34
C GLY A 41 -10.71 2.78 -7.59
N ASN A 42 -11.69 2.03 -7.07
CA ASN A 42 -11.79 0.58 -7.23
C ASN A 42 -11.96 0.17 -8.71
N LEU A 43 -12.86 0.81 -9.47
CA LEU A 43 -13.05 0.51 -10.89
C LEU A 43 -11.78 0.69 -11.73
N ASN A 44 -10.98 1.69 -11.39
CA ASN A 44 -9.69 1.93 -12.05
C ASN A 44 -8.61 0.96 -11.55
N TRP A 45 -8.66 0.55 -10.27
CA TRP A 45 -7.76 -0.45 -9.72
C TRP A 45 -7.89 -1.81 -10.44
N GLU A 46 -9.12 -2.24 -10.71
CA GLU A 46 -9.35 -3.48 -11.46
C GLU A 46 -8.75 -3.45 -12.88
N LYS A 47 -8.55 -2.26 -13.43
CA LYS A 47 -7.95 -2.03 -14.75
C LYS A 47 -6.48 -1.61 -14.70
N ARG A 48 -5.77 -1.82 -13.57
CA ARG A 48 -4.42 -1.30 -13.32
C ARG A 48 -3.33 -1.82 -14.26
N VAL A 49 -3.62 -2.83 -15.05
CA VAL A 49 -2.74 -3.25 -16.15
C VAL A 49 -2.54 -2.11 -17.17
N ASP A 50 -3.55 -1.25 -17.34
CA ASP A 50 -3.41 0.02 -18.05
C ASP A 50 -2.82 1.09 -17.13
N ALA A 51 -1.70 1.69 -17.54
CA ALA A 51 -0.98 2.68 -16.76
C ALA A 51 -1.82 3.93 -16.40
N ASN A 52 -2.74 4.36 -17.28
CA ASN A 52 -3.61 5.49 -16.98
C ASN A 52 -4.64 5.13 -15.92
N SER A 53 -5.21 3.94 -16.01
CA SER A 53 -6.13 3.42 -14.98
C SER A 53 -5.43 3.30 -13.62
N ALA A 54 -4.18 2.80 -13.56
CA ALA A 54 -3.41 2.76 -12.33
C ALA A 54 -3.23 4.15 -11.69
N LYS A 55 -2.90 5.17 -12.50
CA LYS A 55 -2.76 6.57 -12.06
C LYS A 55 -4.10 7.16 -11.60
N LEU A 56 -5.19 6.89 -12.32
CA LEU A 56 -6.53 7.36 -11.97
C LEU A 56 -7.03 6.70 -10.67
N SER A 57 -6.76 5.41 -10.48
CA SER A 57 -7.07 4.72 -9.22
C SER A 57 -6.44 5.45 -8.03
N LYS A 58 -5.11 5.67 -8.09
CA LYS A 58 -4.40 6.42 -7.04
C LYS A 58 -5.00 7.81 -6.82
N HIS A 59 -5.31 8.54 -7.89
CA HIS A 59 -5.88 9.88 -7.79
C HIS A 59 -7.24 9.88 -7.06
N PHE A 60 -8.17 9.03 -7.45
CA PHE A 60 -9.49 8.98 -6.81
C PHE A 60 -9.43 8.51 -5.36
N LEU A 61 -8.58 7.51 -5.07
CA LEU A 61 -8.37 7.02 -3.71
C LEU A 61 -7.71 8.09 -2.81
N SER A 62 -6.73 8.85 -3.32
CA SER A 62 -6.16 10.00 -2.61
C SER A 62 -7.24 11.00 -2.20
N LYS A 63 -8.15 11.35 -3.14
CA LYS A 63 -9.26 12.26 -2.84
C LYS A 63 -10.28 11.68 -1.85
N ALA A 64 -10.51 10.37 -1.88
CA ALA A 64 -11.35 9.70 -0.89
C ALA A 64 -10.73 9.77 0.52
N VAL A 65 -9.44 9.47 0.65
CA VAL A 65 -8.67 9.53 1.91
C VAL A 65 -8.57 10.95 2.46
N GLU A 66 -8.39 11.97 1.59
CA GLU A 66 -8.42 13.38 2.00
C GLU A 66 -9.77 13.80 2.65
N LEU A 67 -10.86 13.22 2.19
CA LEU A 67 -12.21 13.52 2.71
C LEU A 67 -12.58 12.64 3.93
N ASP A 68 -12.08 11.42 3.98
CA ASP A 68 -12.30 10.45 5.04
C ASP A 68 -11.06 9.57 5.23
N SER A 69 -10.24 9.96 6.18
CA SER A 69 -9.01 9.23 6.51
C SER A 69 -9.23 8.05 7.47
N GLY A 70 -10.46 7.81 7.92
CA GLY A 70 -10.76 6.82 8.96
C GLY A 70 -11.10 5.42 8.44
N ASP A 71 -11.18 5.20 7.14
CA ASP A 71 -11.51 3.91 6.54
C ASP A 71 -10.27 3.09 6.20
N PRO A 72 -9.99 1.96 6.90
CA PRO A 72 -8.79 1.16 6.70
C PRO A 72 -8.72 0.52 5.31
N GLU A 73 -9.86 0.12 4.73
CA GLU A 73 -9.89 -0.52 3.42
C GLU A 73 -9.46 0.47 2.32
N THR A 74 -10.02 1.67 2.33
CA THR A 74 -9.63 2.73 1.38
C THR A 74 -8.17 3.15 1.59
N MET A 75 -7.71 3.27 2.85
CA MET A 75 -6.32 3.61 3.15
C MET A 75 -5.35 2.54 2.64
N ALA A 76 -5.66 1.26 2.86
CA ALA A 76 -4.84 0.16 2.37
C ALA A 76 -4.75 0.16 0.84
N LEU A 77 -5.88 0.32 0.15
CA LEU A 77 -5.90 0.34 -1.32
C LEU A 77 -5.21 1.58 -1.89
N PHE A 78 -5.36 2.74 -1.25
CA PHE A 78 -4.63 3.95 -1.61
C PHE A 78 -3.11 3.72 -1.50
N SER A 79 -2.65 3.20 -0.36
CA SER A 79 -1.23 2.92 -0.13
C SER A 79 -0.70 1.86 -1.11
N ARG A 80 -1.48 0.80 -1.40
CA ARG A 80 -1.18 -0.18 -2.44
C ARG A 80 -1.06 0.47 -3.81
N SER A 81 -1.95 1.40 -4.15
CA SER A 81 -1.91 2.11 -5.44
C SER A 81 -0.69 3.02 -5.57
N CYS A 82 -0.22 3.62 -4.46
CA CYS A 82 1.05 4.37 -4.43
C CYS A 82 2.24 3.46 -4.74
N TYR A 83 2.32 2.31 -4.05
CA TYR A 83 3.35 1.30 -4.33
C TYR A 83 3.34 0.83 -5.78
N PHE A 84 2.17 0.45 -6.29
CA PHE A 84 2.02 -0.05 -7.66
C PHE A 84 2.50 0.98 -8.70
N ASN A 85 2.07 2.23 -8.56
CA ASN A 85 2.50 3.31 -9.46
C ASN A 85 3.99 3.61 -9.33
N GLY A 86 4.56 3.55 -8.13
CA GLY A 86 5.98 3.75 -7.89
C GLY A 86 6.84 2.64 -8.50
N ARG A 87 6.49 1.37 -8.19
CA ARG A 87 7.27 0.22 -8.61
C ARG A 87 7.20 -0.07 -10.11
N PHE A 88 6.00 0.01 -10.70
CA PHE A 88 5.76 -0.45 -12.06
C PHE A 88 5.60 0.69 -13.08
N ILE A 89 4.78 1.67 -12.78
CA ILE A 89 4.44 2.72 -13.75
C ILE A 89 5.52 3.80 -13.82
N SER A 90 6.28 4.01 -12.76
CA SER A 90 7.33 5.03 -12.66
C SER A 90 8.73 4.44 -12.49
N TYR A 91 8.93 3.20 -12.90
CA TYR A 91 10.19 2.48 -12.74
C TYR A 91 11.39 3.21 -13.36
N ASP A 92 11.21 3.88 -14.48
CA ASP A 92 12.22 4.66 -15.20
C ASP A 92 12.44 6.08 -14.63
N ASN A 93 11.64 6.49 -13.63
CA ASN A 93 11.73 7.79 -12.96
C ASN A 93 11.85 7.61 -11.43
N PRO A 94 13.06 7.29 -10.92
CA PRO A 94 13.23 6.98 -9.49
C PRO A 94 12.81 8.11 -8.55
N GLY A 95 13.01 9.38 -8.93
CA GLY A 95 12.61 10.53 -8.11
C GLY A 95 11.10 10.65 -7.97
N PHE A 96 10.36 10.35 -9.03
CA PHE A 96 8.91 10.34 -8.99
C PHE A 96 8.38 9.09 -8.26
N ALA A 97 9.00 7.92 -8.47
CA ALA A 97 8.69 6.71 -7.72
C ALA A 97 8.86 6.93 -6.20
N ASP A 98 9.95 7.56 -5.78
CA ASP A 98 10.18 7.93 -4.39
C ASP A 98 9.05 8.80 -3.82
N SER A 99 8.57 9.79 -4.57
CA SER A 99 7.46 10.65 -4.12
C SER A 99 6.16 9.86 -3.89
N LEU A 100 5.90 8.85 -4.72
CA LEU A 100 4.75 7.96 -4.57
C LEU A 100 4.87 7.06 -3.33
N PHE A 101 6.06 6.49 -3.11
CA PHE A 101 6.32 5.71 -1.89
C PHE A 101 6.17 6.56 -0.63
N ILE A 102 6.70 7.80 -0.63
CA ILE A 102 6.55 8.75 0.48
C ILE A 102 5.06 9.04 0.74
N GLU A 103 4.27 9.31 -0.30
CA GLU A 103 2.83 9.55 -0.17
C GLU A 103 2.13 8.36 0.49
N GLY A 104 2.42 7.12 0.03
CA GLY A 104 1.83 5.89 0.54
C GLY A 104 2.18 5.62 2.00
N PHE A 105 3.48 5.62 2.36
CA PHE A 105 3.85 5.32 3.73
C PHE A 105 3.51 6.45 4.72
N THR A 106 3.53 7.71 4.31
CA THR A 106 3.17 8.83 5.20
C THR A 106 1.69 8.79 5.56
N ALA A 107 0.81 8.56 4.58
CA ALA A 107 -0.63 8.45 4.83
C ALA A 107 -0.94 7.24 5.72
N SER A 108 -0.37 6.07 5.41
CA SER A 108 -0.59 4.85 6.21
C SER A 108 -0.06 5.00 7.64
N TRP A 109 1.10 5.64 7.83
CA TRP A 109 1.65 5.87 9.17
C TRP A 109 0.77 6.82 9.99
N SER A 110 0.32 7.91 9.36
CA SER A 110 -0.62 8.84 10.01
C SER A 110 -1.90 8.15 10.43
N PHE A 111 -2.43 7.26 9.58
CA PHE A 111 -3.60 6.45 9.92
C PHE A 111 -3.31 5.52 11.11
N ILE A 112 -2.25 4.70 11.03
CA ILE A 112 -1.87 3.74 12.09
C ILE A 112 -1.69 4.45 13.43
N THR A 113 -0.97 5.56 13.45
CA THR A 113 -0.68 6.30 14.68
C THR A 113 -1.90 7.04 15.24
N SER A 114 -2.95 7.25 14.45
CA SER A 114 -4.22 7.83 14.93
C SER A 114 -5.15 6.84 15.62
N LEU A 115 -4.89 5.53 15.49
CA LEU A 115 -5.73 4.48 16.06
C LEU A 115 -5.64 4.47 17.58
N LYS A 116 -6.77 4.21 18.22
CA LYS A 116 -6.84 4.10 19.68
C LYS A 116 -5.94 2.98 20.22
N GLU A 117 -5.93 1.85 19.54
CA GLU A 117 -5.15 0.66 19.89
C GLU A 117 -3.65 0.97 19.86
N PHE A 118 -3.18 1.66 18.81
CA PHE A 118 -1.81 2.15 18.74
C PHE A 118 -1.49 3.12 19.88
N GLN A 119 -2.37 4.09 20.14
CA GLN A 119 -2.16 5.10 21.18
C GLN A 119 -2.13 4.49 22.60
N VAL A 120 -2.92 3.46 22.86
CA VAL A 120 -2.88 2.72 24.12
C VAL A 120 -1.52 2.06 24.31
N GLY A 121 -1.01 1.35 23.31
CA GLY A 121 0.33 0.76 23.34
C GLY A 121 1.42 1.82 23.48
N TYR A 122 1.39 2.86 22.67
CA TYR A 122 2.36 3.96 22.66
C TYR A 122 2.48 4.67 24.02
N GLN A 123 1.37 4.81 24.75
CA GLN A 123 1.32 5.47 26.06
C GLN A 123 1.59 4.51 27.23
N SER A 124 1.58 3.20 26.99
CA SER A 124 1.70 2.19 28.05
C SER A 124 3.12 2.08 28.64
N ILE A 125 4.12 2.56 27.91
CA ILE A 125 5.53 2.44 28.31
C ILE A 125 6.20 3.80 28.46
N GLN A 126 7.29 3.82 29.27
CA GLN A 126 8.26 4.91 29.34
C GLN A 126 9.40 4.57 28.37
N GLY A 127 9.92 5.57 27.67
CA GLY A 127 11.02 5.36 26.71
C GLY A 127 11.08 6.46 25.65
N ASP A 128 11.96 6.27 24.70
CA ASP A 128 12.07 7.12 23.52
C ASP A 128 10.92 6.87 22.53
N SER A 129 10.91 7.64 21.44
CA SER A 129 9.86 7.53 20.42
C SER A 129 9.88 6.18 19.71
N ILE A 130 11.04 5.52 19.58
CA ILE A 130 11.16 4.23 18.90
C ILE A 130 10.48 3.15 19.75
N ALA A 131 10.86 3.04 21.02
CA ALA A 131 10.28 2.08 21.96
C ALA A 131 8.74 2.25 22.07
N LYS A 132 8.27 3.48 22.14
CA LYS A 132 6.83 3.78 22.16
C LYS A 132 6.11 3.38 20.88
N ASN A 133 6.71 3.61 19.71
CA ASN A 133 6.15 3.18 18.43
C ASN A 133 6.07 1.65 18.36
N ILE A 134 7.09 0.93 18.84
CA ILE A 134 7.09 -0.54 18.92
C ILE A 134 5.89 -1.02 19.73
N ALA A 135 5.71 -0.50 20.94
CA ALA A 135 4.58 -0.86 21.80
C ALA A 135 3.22 -0.54 21.13
N GLY A 136 3.14 0.57 20.39
CA GLY A 136 1.94 0.91 19.61
C GLY A 136 1.65 -0.09 18.48
N ILE A 137 2.70 -0.55 17.77
CA ILE A 137 2.56 -1.53 16.66
C ILE A 137 2.15 -2.91 17.19
N GLU A 138 2.68 -3.35 18.32
CA GLU A 138 2.32 -4.63 18.93
C GLU A 138 0.82 -4.71 19.28
N GLY A 139 0.18 -3.57 19.55
CA GLY A 139 -1.25 -3.46 19.84
C GLY A 139 -2.15 -3.42 18.60
N LEU A 140 -1.62 -3.39 17.38
CA LEU A 140 -2.44 -3.24 16.17
C LEU A 140 -3.38 -4.46 16.00
N PRO A 141 -4.68 -4.24 15.74
CA PRO A 141 -5.63 -5.31 15.49
C PRO A 141 -5.49 -5.88 14.07
N GLU A 142 -6.09 -7.06 13.84
CA GLU A 142 -5.98 -7.78 12.57
C GLU A 142 -6.50 -6.97 11.38
N GLU A 143 -7.56 -6.21 11.57
CA GLU A 143 -8.21 -5.41 10.51
C GLU A 143 -7.27 -4.34 9.91
N ILE A 144 -6.23 -3.97 10.65
CA ILE A 144 -5.23 -2.96 10.24
C ILE A 144 -4.05 -3.58 9.49
N LEU A 145 -3.93 -4.90 9.49
CA LEU A 145 -2.86 -5.61 8.80
C LEU A 145 -2.66 -5.15 7.34
N PRO A 146 -3.70 -4.95 6.50
CA PRO A 146 -3.50 -4.44 5.14
C PRO A 146 -2.83 -3.07 5.09
N VAL A 147 -3.18 -2.14 6.00
CA VAL A 147 -2.56 -0.81 6.06
C VAL A 147 -1.11 -0.91 6.51
N ALA A 148 -0.83 -1.71 7.54
CA ALA A 148 0.53 -1.94 8.05
C ALA A 148 1.44 -2.58 6.99
N TYR A 149 0.91 -3.54 6.24
CA TYR A 149 1.64 -4.19 5.15
C TYR A 149 2.02 -3.19 4.05
N TRP A 150 1.07 -2.40 3.54
CA TRP A 150 1.35 -1.44 2.47
C TRP A 150 2.18 -0.26 2.95
N TRP A 151 2.12 0.07 4.25
CA TRP A 151 3.10 0.96 4.87
C TRP A 151 4.51 0.39 4.75
N ALA A 152 4.72 -0.86 5.19
CA ALA A 152 6.04 -1.51 5.17
C ALA A 152 6.59 -1.66 3.74
N GLU A 153 5.75 -2.03 2.76
CA GLU A 153 6.13 -2.17 1.35
C GLU A 153 6.59 -0.83 0.75
N ASN A 154 5.82 0.26 0.95
CA ASN A 154 6.20 1.59 0.47
C ASN A 154 7.46 2.12 1.16
N PHE A 155 7.52 2.01 2.49
CA PHE A 155 8.65 2.53 3.26
C PHE A 155 9.94 1.78 2.94
N THR A 156 9.89 0.46 2.84
CA THR A 156 11.05 -0.34 2.44
C THR A 156 11.47 -0.01 1.01
N SER A 157 10.54 0.08 0.06
CA SER A 157 10.85 0.44 -1.33
C SER A 157 11.55 1.79 -1.43
N TYR A 158 11.12 2.79 -0.69
CA TYR A 158 11.81 4.07 -0.56
C TYR A 158 13.22 3.90 0.00
N LEU A 159 13.39 3.17 1.10
CA LEU A 159 14.68 3.01 1.79
C LEU A 159 15.71 2.23 0.98
N LEU A 160 15.28 1.30 0.12
CA LEU A 160 16.20 0.52 -0.73
C LEU A 160 17.02 1.41 -1.71
N THR A 161 16.51 2.60 -2.04
CA THR A 161 17.21 3.60 -2.87
C THR A 161 18.03 4.61 -2.06
N LYS A 162 17.92 4.60 -0.72
CA LYS A 162 18.55 5.61 0.17
C LYS A 162 19.89 5.16 0.74
N PRO A 163 20.70 6.11 1.26
CA PRO A 163 21.95 5.79 1.95
C PRO A 163 21.75 4.79 3.11
N VAL A 164 22.78 4.01 3.37
CA VAL A 164 22.81 2.95 4.40
C VAL A 164 22.30 3.43 5.77
N LEU A 165 22.70 4.64 6.18
CA LEU A 165 22.33 5.18 7.49
C LEU A 165 20.82 5.25 7.67
N LYS A 166 20.07 5.65 6.62
CA LYS A 166 18.59 5.68 6.67
C LYS A 166 17.97 4.30 6.89
N ARG A 167 18.55 3.25 6.30
CA ARG A 167 18.10 1.88 6.52
C ARG A 167 18.39 1.41 7.95
N LEU A 168 19.56 1.74 8.48
CA LEU A 168 19.93 1.39 9.86
C LEU A 168 19.02 2.08 10.89
N GLU A 169 18.76 3.39 10.73
CA GLU A 169 17.85 4.16 11.57
C GLU A 169 16.41 3.62 11.56
N SER A 170 15.99 3.02 10.44
CA SER A 170 14.61 2.53 10.24
C SER A 170 14.45 1.04 10.54
N ARG A 171 15.54 0.33 10.87
CA ARG A 171 15.55 -1.13 10.99
C ARG A 171 14.51 -1.63 11.98
N GLU A 172 14.55 -1.12 13.19
CA GLU A 172 13.78 -1.62 14.32
C GLU A 172 12.26 -1.48 14.06
N ILE A 173 11.83 -0.34 13.52
CA ILE A 173 10.43 -0.10 13.23
C ILE A 173 9.91 -1.00 12.09
N ILE A 174 10.72 -1.21 11.04
CA ILE A 174 10.35 -2.10 9.92
C ILE A 174 10.26 -3.55 10.42
N GLU A 175 11.26 -4.03 11.15
CA GLU A 175 11.26 -5.40 11.69
C GLU A 175 10.05 -5.62 12.59
N THR A 176 9.70 -4.67 13.45
CA THR A 176 8.52 -4.76 14.33
C THR A 176 7.22 -4.88 13.54
N VAL A 177 7.01 -4.03 12.54
CA VAL A 177 5.79 -4.10 11.70
C VAL A 177 5.73 -5.43 10.95
N LEU A 178 6.84 -5.88 10.36
CA LEU A 178 6.87 -7.14 9.63
C LEU A 178 6.65 -8.35 10.54
N HIS A 179 7.22 -8.35 11.75
CA HIS A 179 6.95 -9.39 12.74
C HIS A 179 5.49 -9.37 13.20
N ARG A 180 4.88 -8.19 13.37
CA ARG A 180 3.45 -8.08 13.68
C ARG A 180 2.60 -8.68 12.55
N ILE A 181 2.92 -8.39 11.28
CA ILE A 181 2.23 -8.98 10.13
C ILE A 181 2.35 -10.50 10.14
N LEU A 182 3.56 -11.04 10.32
CA LEU A 182 3.79 -12.48 10.38
C LEU A 182 3.07 -13.16 11.55
N SER A 183 2.89 -12.48 12.68
CA SER A 183 2.18 -13.01 13.83
C SER A 183 0.66 -13.11 13.62
N ILE A 184 0.11 -12.23 12.78
CA ILE A 184 -1.34 -12.18 12.47
C ILE A 184 -1.65 -13.09 11.28
N ASN A 185 -0.98 -12.86 10.16
CA ASN A 185 -1.18 -13.62 8.93
C ASN A 185 0.12 -13.72 8.11
N PRO A 186 0.88 -14.81 8.26
CA PRO A 186 2.15 -14.99 7.55
C PRO A 186 2.00 -15.11 6.03
N GLU A 187 0.81 -15.48 5.54
CA GLU A 187 0.54 -15.69 4.11
C GLU A 187 0.06 -14.40 3.41
N TYR A 188 -0.20 -13.33 4.18
CA TYR A 188 -0.75 -12.10 3.63
C TYR A 188 0.07 -11.60 2.43
N ASN A 189 -0.65 -11.24 1.36
CA ASN A 189 -0.11 -10.78 0.09
C ASN A 189 1.01 -11.70 -0.45
N PHE A 190 0.70 -13.01 -0.55
CA PHE A 190 1.61 -14.01 -1.12
C PHE A 190 2.94 -14.07 -0.34
N HIS A 191 2.86 -14.26 0.98
CA HIS A 191 4.00 -14.25 1.90
C HIS A 191 4.82 -12.94 1.82
N GLY A 192 4.14 -11.82 1.68
CA GLY A 192 4.73 -10.51 1.39
C GLY A 192 5.70 -10.02 2.47
N ALA A 193 5.42 -10.26 3.76
CA ALA A 193 6.32 -9.86 4.83
C ALA A 193 7.69 -10.53 4.70
N ASN A 194 7.75 -11.81 4.32
CA ASN A 194 9.00 -12.50 4.04
C ASN A 194 9.74 -11.89 2.86
N ARG A 195 9.05 -11.54 1.77
CA ARG A 195 9.64 -10.86 0.61
C ARG A 195 10.24 -9.51 0.97
N ILE A 196 9.55 -8.73 1.81
CA ILE A 196 10.05 -7.44 2.30
C ILE A 196 11.30 -7.64 3.15
N PHE A 197 11.30 -8.58 4.11
CA PHE A 197 12.49 -8.96 4.87
C PHE A 197 13.65 -9.35 3.97
N GLY A 198 13.40 -10.20 2.96
CA GLY A 198 14.42 -10.60 1.99
C GLY A 198 15.09 -9.40 1.32
N SER A 199 14.28 -8.48 0.79
CA SER A 199 14.76 -7.27 0.11
C SER A 199 15.53 -6.33 1.05
N PHE A 200 14.98 -6.10 2.24
CA PHE A 200 15.57 -5.20 3.22
C PHE A 200 16.91 -5.72 3.76
N TYR A 201 16.96 -7.01 4.15
CA TYR A 201 18.17 -7.62 4.68
C TYR A 201 19.30 -7.73 3.65
N ALA A 202 18.99 -7.93 2.38
CA ALA A 202 20.00 -7.89 1.32
C ALA A 202 20.77 -6.55 1.25
N LYS A 203 20.13 -5.46 1.66
CA LYS A 203 20.69 -4.08 1.62
C LYS A 203 21.11 -3.56 2.98
N LEU A 204 20.96 -4.34 4.07
CA LEU A 204 21.27 -3.91 5.43
C LEU A 204 22.65 -4.44 5.86
N PRO A 205 23.63 -3.58 6.15
CA PRO A 205 24.93 -4.02 6.59
C PRO A 205 24.88 -4.69 7.97
N GLY A 206 25.75 -5.67 8.19
CA GLY A 206 25.80 -6.43 9.44
C GLY A 206 24.77 -7.53 9.59
N VAL A 207 23.84 -7.67 8.62
CA VAL A 207 22.93 -8.82 8.55
C VAL A 207 23.58 -9.90 7.67
N ASN A 208 23.53 -11.17 8.12
CA ASN A 208 23.97 -12.28 7.30
C ASN A 208 23.05 -12.45 6.09
N LEU A 209 23.63 -12.51 4.89
CA LEU A 209 22.87 -12.69 3.64
C LEU A 209 22.01 -13.96 3.62
N ASP A 210 22.34 -14.99 4.40
CA ASP A 210 21.48 -16.17 4.55
C ASP A 210 20.09 -15.81 5.12
N GLN A 211 19.98 -14.78 5.95
CA GLN A 211 18.67 -14.30 6.42
C GLN A 211 17.82 -13.74 5.28
N SER A 212 18.44 -12.98 4.36
CA SER A 212 17.77 -12.50 3.16
C SER A 212 17.31 -13.68 2.29
N LYS A 213 18.23 -14.61 2.02
CA LYS A 213 17.92 -15.82 1.22
C LYS A 213 16.76 -16.60 1.81
N ASN A 214 16.84 -16.95 3.10
CA ASN A 214 15.81 -17.74 3.78
C ASN A 214 14.43 -17.09 3.74
N ASN A 215 14.36 -15.76 3.81
CA ASN A 215 13.11 -15.02 3.71
C ASN A 215 12.56 -15.06 2.27
N PHE A 216 13.37 -14.88 1.26
CA PHE A 216 12.92 -15.06 -0.13
C PHE A 216 12.47 -16.51 -0.41
N ASP A 217 13.22 -17.50 0.08
CA ASP A 217 12.88 -18.91 -0.09
C ASP A 217 11.52 -19.23 0.56
N LYS A 218 11.23 -18.69 1.75
CA LYS A 218 9.91 -18.82 2.40
C LYS A 218 8.80 -18.18 1.55
N SER A 219 9.03 -17.00 0.99
CA SER A 219 8.03 -16.32 0.15
C SER A 219 7.75 -17.12 -1.13
N ILE A 220 8.79 -17.64 -1.78
CA ILE A 220 8.67 -18.42 -3.01
C ILE A 220 8.05 -19.80 -2.75
N LEU A 221 8.44 -20.47 -1.66
CA LEU A 221 7.86 -21.76 -1.30
C LEU A 221 6.36 -21.63 -0.98
N GLY A 222 5.97 -20.52 -0.32
CA GLY A 222 4.58 -20.28 0.04
C GLY A 222 3.69 -19.96 -1.15
N GLU A 223 4.18 -19.17 -2.12
CA GLU A 223 3.46 -18.89 -3.38
C GLU A 223 4.43 -18.85 -4.58
N PRO A 224 4.67 -20.01 -5.20
CA PRO A 224 5.65 -20.14 -6.29
C PRO A 224 5.22 -19.46 -7.61
N ASN A 225 3.96 -19.05 -7.75
CA ASN A 225 3.47 -18.37 -8.94
C ASN A 225 3.45 -16.84 -8.81
N PHE A 226 3.83 -16.30 -7.64
CA PHE A 226 3.91 -14.85 -7.46
C PHE A 226 5.30 -14.33 -7.88
N MET A 227 5.35 -13.75 -9.07
CA MET A 227 6.60 -13.41 -9.77
C MET A 227 7.43 -12.35 -9.06
N THR A 228 6.81 -11.45 -8.29
CA THR A 228 7.51 -10.40 -7.52
C THR A 228 8.58 -10.98 -6.58
N SER A 229 8.37 -12.19 -6.05
CA SER A 229 9.33 -12.82 -5.14
C SER A 229 10.65 -13.17 -5.85
N TYR A 230 10.58 -13.62 -7.10
CA TYR A 230 11.75 -13.96 -7.90
C TYR A 230 12.48 -12.71 -8.41
N THR A 231 11.75 -11.73 -8.96
CA THR A 231 12.37 -10.48 -9.43
C THR A 231 13.03 -9.71 -8.30
N ALA A 232 12.41 -9.68 -7.10
CA ALA A 232 12.99 -9.05 -5.93
C ALA A 232 14.24 -9.81 -5.44
N ARG A 233 14.21 -11.15 -5.40
CA ARG A 233 15.40 -11.97 -5.06
C ARG A 233 16.52 -11.74 -6.06
N ALA A 234 16.23 -11.75 -7.34
CA ALA A 234 17.21 -11.44 -8.38
C ALA A 234 17.81 -10.04 -8.16
N GLN A 235 16.97 -9.02 -8.06
CA GLN A 235 17.38 -7.62 -7.98
C GLN A 235 18.17 -7.28 -6.72
N TYR A 236 17.81 -7.84 -5.55
CA TYR A 236 18.37 -7.41 -4.28
C TYR A 236 19.37 -8.41 -3.70
N PHE A 237 19.04 -9.71 -3.71
CA PHE A 237 19.88 -10.73 -3.11
C PHE A 237 21.00 -11.19 -4.06
N TYR A 238 20.68 -11.66 -5.27
CA TYR A 238 21.72 -12.21 -6.15
C TYR A 238 22.69 -11.16 -6.66
N THR A 239 22.24 -9.92 -6.93
CA THR A 239 23.17 -8.82 -7.23
C THR A 239 24.11 -8.53 -6.05
N LYS A 240 23.62 -8.58 -4.80
CA LYS A 240 24.45 -8.38 -3.62
C LYS A 240 25.41 -9.54 -3.35
N ASN A 241 24.98 -10.77 -3.62
CA ASN A 241 25.77 -11.99 -3.43
C ASN A 241 26.75 -12.26 -4.58
N GLY A 242 26.65 -11.57 -5.71
CA GLY A 242 27.46 -11.78 -6.90
C GLY A 242 27.08 -13.04 -7.70
N ASP A 243 25.90 -13.64 -7.45
CA ASP A 243 25.44 -14.85 -8.13
C ASP A 243 24.67 -14.54 -9.41
N LYS A 244 25.43 -14.26 -10.48
CA LYS A 244 24.88 -13.94 -11.82
C LYS A 244 24.07 -15.10 -12.42
N VAL A 245 24.43 -16.35 -12.12
CA VAL A 245 23.75 -17.52 -12.67
C VAL A 245 22.34 -17.64 -12.08
N SER A 246 22.22 -17.58 -10.77
CA SER A 246 20.93 -17.65 -10.10
C SER A 246 20.05 -16.41 -10.39
N PHE A 247 20.66 -15.24 -10.57
CA PHE A 247 19.97 -14.04 -11.04
C PHE A 247 19.28 -14.26 -12.41
N VAL A 248 20.01 -14.83 -13.37
CA VAL A 248 19.46 -15.14 -14.69
C VAL A 248 18.36 -16.18 -14.60
N ASN A 249 18.58 -17.26 -13.84
CA ASN A 249 17.61 -18.35 -13.68
C ASN A 249 16.26 -17.84 -13.11
N ASP A 250 16.26 -16.98 -12.09
CA ASP A 250 15.04 -16.41 -11.53
C ASP A 250 14.29 -15.54 -12.56
N LEU A 251 15.02 -14.70 -13.30
CA LEU A 251 14.39 -13.82 -14.28
C LEU A 251 13.88 -14.58 -15.51
N GLU A 252 14.58 -15.62 -15.95
CA GLU A 252 14.10 -16.51 -17.04
C GLU A 252 12.87 -17.30 -16.59
N PHE A 253 12.82 -17.76 -15.32
CA PHE A 253 11.61 -18.35 -14.76
C PHE A 253 10.43 -17.39 -14.85
N VAL A 254 10.59 -16.13 -14.45
CA VAL A 254 9.54 -15.10 -14.53
C VAL A 254 9.08 -14.87 -15.97
N LEU A 255 10.00 -14.81 -16.92
CA LEU A 255 9.66 -14.58 -18.34
C LEU A 255 8.86 -15.73 -18.96
N ASN A 256 9.11 -16.96 -18.53
CA ASN A 256 8.49 -18.17 -19.07
C ASN A 256 7.25 -18.61 -18.30
N ALA A 257 7.00 -18.07 -17.10
CA ALA A 257 5.85 -18.42 -16.29
C ALA A 257 4.56 -17.79 -16.81
N GLU A 258 3.42 -18.47 -16.56
CA GLU A 258 2.10 -17.97 -16.92
C GLU A 258 1.65 -16.88 -15.93
N PRO A 259 1.49 -15.61 -16.36
CA PRO A 259 1.22 -14.50 -15.44
C PRO A 259 -0.20 -14.52 -14.83
N THR A 260 -1.12 -15.28 -15.42
CA THR A 260 -2.53 -15.32 -15.02
C THR A 260 -2.87 -16.46 -14.04
N LYS A 261 -1.87 -17.24 -13.61
CA LYS A 261 -2.08 -18.33 -12.64
C LYS A 261 -2.66 -17.85 -11.31
N ILE A 262 -2.39 -16.60 -10.92
CA ILE A 262 -2.99 -15.92 -9.79
C ILE A 262 -3.80 -14.75 -10.37
N PRO A 263 -5.12 -14.90 -10.57
CA PRO A 263 -5.94 -13.89 -11.25
C PRO A 263 -5.84 -12.49 -10.65
N GLU A 264 -5.87 -12.38 -9.32
CA GLU A 264 -5.78 -11.11 -8.60
C GLU A 264 -4.40 -10.44 -8.67
N ALA A 265 -3.34 -11.20 -8.97
CA ALA A 265 -1.97 -10.71 -9.14
C ALA A 265 -1.54 -10.64 -10.62
N SER A 266 -2.42 -10.97 -11.56
CA SER A 266 -2.09 -10.95 -12.99
C SER A 266 -1.50 -9.63 -13.47
N PRO A 267 -2.01 -8.45 -13.07
CA PRO A 267 -1.40 -7.18 -13.44
C PRO A 267 0.03 -7.03 -12.92
N GLU A 268 0.27 -7.36 -11.65
CA GLU A 268 1.61 -7.33 -11.04
C GLU A 268 2.55 -8.29 -11.79
N ASN A 269 2.13 -9.53 -12.04
CA ASN A 269 2.94 -10.53 -12.73
C ASN A 269 3.31 -10.11 -14.16
N LEU A 270 2.41 -9.47 -14.90
CA LEU A 270 2.71 -8.91 -16.23
C LEU A 270 3.79 -7.82 -16.18
N PHE A 271 3.71 -6.92 -15.19
CA PHE A 271 4.74 -5.90 -14.99
C PHE A 271 6.08 -6.50 -14.50
N GLU A 272 6.03 -7.56 -13.71
CA GLU A 272 7.26 -8.25 -13.29
C GLU A 272 7.97 -8.94 -14.45
N GLN A 273 7.24 -9.44 -15.46
CA GLN A 273 7.86 -9.93 -16.71
C GLN A 273 8.57 -8.80 -17.47
N GLU A 274 7.98 -7.61 -17.52
CA GLU A 274 8.66 -6.45 -18.14
C GLU A 274 9.89 -6.03 -17.33
N LEU A 275 9.77 -5.98 -16.01
CA LEU A 275 10.91 -5.68 -15.13
C LEU A 275 12.03 -6.73 -15.27
N ALA A 276 11.69 -8.00 -15.43
CA ALA A 276 12.67 -9.06 -15.67
C ALA A 276 13.46 -8.84 -16.97
N ARG A 277 12.80 -8.41 -18.07
CA ARG A 277 13.48 -8.04 -19.31
C ARG A 277 14.47 -6.89 -19.09
N ILE A 278 14.03 -5.85 -18.36
CA ILE A 278 14.87 -4.69 -18.05
C ILE A 278 16.09 -5.10 -17.20
N LEU A 279 15.88 -5.92 -16.16
CA LEU A 279 16.97 -6.40 -15.32
C LEU A 279 17.99 -7.26 -16.09
N LEU A 280 17.51 -8.16 -16.96
CA LEU A 280 18.38 -8.96 -17.83
C LEU A 280 19.18 -8.09 -18.80
N SER A 281 18.59 -7.04 -19.37
CA SER A 281 19.30 -6.12 -20.25
C SER A 281 20.43 -5.36 -19.55
N LYS A 282 20.33 -5.16 -18.24
CA LYS A 282 21.33 -4.50 -17.39
C LYS A 282 22.27 -5.48 -16.68
N LYS A 283 22.19 -6.77 -16.99
CA LYS A 283 22.90 -7.84 -16.28
C LYS A 283 24.41 -7.55 -16.15
N GLU A 284 25.08 -7.15 -17.22
CA GLU A 284 26.54 -6.92 -17.18
C GLU A 284 26.89 -5.81 -16.18
N SER A 285 26.21 -4.68 -16.24
CA SER A 285 26.47 -3.54 -15.34
C SER A 285 26.04 -3.77 -13.87
N LEU A 286 25.24 -4.79 -13.60
CA LEU A 286 24.82 -5.15 -12.23
C LEU A 286 25.84 -6.06 -11.53
N PHE A 287 26.77 -6.70 -12.28
CA PHE A 287 27.75 -7.66 -11.77
C PHE A 287 29.20 -7.26 -12.07
N GLU A 288 29.45 -6.02 -12.52
CA GLU A 288 30.76 -5.38 -12.58
C GLU A 288 31.15 -4.83 -11.18
#